data_208da59bc9aa41cddffa12a84b9dad25
#
_entry.id   208da59bc9aa41cddffa12a84b9dad25
#
_cell.length_a   1.000
_cell.length_b   1.000
_cell.length_c   1.000
_cell.angle_alpha   90.00
_cell.angle_beta   90.00
_cell.angle_gamma   90.00
#
_symmetry.space_group_name_H-M   'P 1'
#
loop_
_entity.id
_entity.type
_entity.pdbx_description
1 polymer ?
#
loop_
_entity_poly.entity_id
_entity_poly.type
_entity_poly.pdbx_seq_one_letter_code
_entity_poly.pdbx_strand_id
1 'polypeptide(L)'
;MMEAGAQIINVGSESIAVPFVMLSLYQTSKAGLEMFSNALEAELEESGIRVTVVRAGPMYDESKEAPNWDRDAAMRFHMGCTKNGLDLRTRPVSHSSSVTGVFRAVLDLPPDVKLSHVTIGARKP
;
A
#
# COMPACT_ATOMS: atom_id res chain seq x y z
N MET A 1 -18.40 6.12 -21.11
CA MET A 1 -17.64 4.88 -21.36
C MET A 1 -16.15 5.19 -21.24
N MET A 2 -15.45 4.42 -20.47
CA MET A 2 -13.99 4.54 -20.44
C MET A 2 -13.39 3.81 -21.63
N GLU A 3 -12.42 4.45 -22.27
CA GLU A 3 -11.76 3.86 -23.44
C GLU A 3 -10.86 2.69 -23.01
N ALA A 4 -10.55 1.80 -23.97
CA ALA A 4 -9.56 0.76 -23.77
C ALA A 4 -8.23 1.39 -23.37
N GLY A 5 -7.66 0.98 -22.26
CA GLY A 5 -6.46 1.57 -21.69
C GLY A 5 -6.70 2.42 -20.45
N ALA A 6 -7.95 2.70 -20.10
CA ALA A 6 -8.25 3.35 -18.82
C ALA A 6 -7.82 2.49 -17.65
N GLN A 7 -7.31 3.12 -16.61
CA GLN A 7 -6.76 2.43 -15.44
C GLN A 7 -7.25 3.09 -14.15
N ILE A 8 -7.50 2.24 -13.16
CA ILE A 8 -7.78 2.65 -11.78
C ILE A 8 -6.67 2.06 -10.91
N ILE A 9 -6.00 2.90 -10.15
CA ILE A 9 -4.99 2.45 -9.18
C ILE A 9 -5.49 2.81 -7.79
N ASN A 10 -5.69 1.79 -6.97
CA ASN A 10 -6.05 1.95 -5.57
C ASN A 10 -4.81 1.69 -4.70
N VAL A 11 -4.54 2.60 -3.79
CA VAL A 11 -3.35 2.52 -2.94
C VAL A 11 -3.71 1.80 -1.64
N GLY A 12 -3.27 0.56 -1.54
CA GLY A 12 -3.40 -0.27 -0.35
C GLY A 12 -2.25 -0.07 0.63
N SER A 13 -2.18 -0.93 1.62
CA SER A 13 -1.17 -0.86 2.67
C SER A 13 -0.62 -2.24 3.00
N GLU A 14 0.67 -2.32 3.28
CA GLU A 14 1.31 -3.52 3.82
C GLU A 14 0.72 -3.96 5.16
N SER A 15 0.05 -3.06 5.88
CA SER A 15 -0.48 -3.31 7.22
C SER A 15 -1.44 -4.51 7.28
N ILE A 16 -2.01 -4.93 6.15
CA ILE A 16 -2.88 -6.11 6.12
C ILE A 16 -2.10 -7.43 6.15
N ALA A 17 -0.80 -7.40 5.92
CA ALA A 17 0.05 -8.59 5.86
C ALA A 17 1.26 -8.54 6.81
N VAL A 18 1.41 -7.45 7.56
CA VAL A 18 2.52 -7.25 8.51
C VAL A 18 1.94 -7.24 9.92
N PRO A 19 2.63 -7.82 10.91
CA PRO A 19 2.07 -7.99 12.26
C PRO A 19 2.08 -6.71 13.10
N PHE A 20 1.49 -5.65 12.58
CA PHE A 20 1.24 -4.43 13.36
C PHE A 20 0.20 -4.68 14.44
N VAL A 21 0.27 -3.91 15.52
CA VAL A 21 -0.71 -3.91 16.60
C VAL A 21 -1.43 -2.56 16.64
N MET A 22 -2.58 -2.50 17.29
CA MET A 22 -3.34 -1.26 17.52
C MET A 22 -3.85 -0.57 16.24
N LEU A 23 -3.83 -1.26 15.10
CA LEU A 23 -4.25 -0.73 13.81
C LEU A 23 -5.46 -1.48 13.23
N SER A 24 -6.28 -2.11 14.07
CA SER A 24 -7.37 -2.98 13.59
C SER A 24 -8.34 -2.28 12.65
N LEU A 25 -8.75 -1.07 12.94
CA LEU A 25 -9.65 -0.31 12.08
C LEU A 25 -8.97 0.10 10.77
N TYR A 26 -7.72 0.54 10.85
CA TYR A 26 -6.95 0.89 9.66
C TYR A 26 -6.72 -0.33 8.77
N GLN A 27 -6.29 -1.45 9.37
CA GLN A 27 -6.09 -2.71 8.63
C GLN A 27 -7.38 -3.18 7.97
N THR A 28 -8.51 -3.09 8.67
CA THR A 28 -9.82 -3.47 8.13
C THR A 28 -10.20 -2.59 6.94
N SER A 29 -10.00 -1.28 7.03
CA SER A 29 -10.30 -0.37 5.93
C SER A 29 -9.44 -0.65 4.70
N LYS A 30 -8.16 -0.95 4.89
CA LYS A 30 -7.26 -1.26 3.78
C LYS A 30 -7.50 -2.65 3.19
N ALA A 31 -7.86 -3.64 4.01
CA ALA A 31 -8.29 -4.95 3.51
C ALA A 31 -9.59 -4.84 2.72
N GLY A 32 -10.53 -4.01 3.18
CA GLY A 32 -11.75 -3.70 2.46
C GLY A 32 -11.49 -3.05 1.11
N LEU A 33 -10.53 -2.14 1.02
CA LEU A 33 -10.13 -1.52 -0.24
C LEU A 33 -9.59 -2.55 -1.23
N GLU A 34 -8.78 -3.51 -0.78
CA GLU A 34 -8.29 -4.59 -1.64
C GLU A 34 -9.42 -5.49 -2.15
N MET A 35 -10.35 -5.87 -1.27
CA MET A 35 -11.50 -6.65 -1.68
C MET A 35 -12.38 -5.89 -2.67
N PHE A 36 -12.63 -4.61 -2.41
CA PHE A 36 -13.36 -3.73 -3.34
C PHE A 36 -12.67 -3.69 -4.71
N SER A 37 -11.35 -3.54 -4.73
CA SER A 37 -10.57 -3.49 -5.97
C SER A 37 -10.65 -4.80 -6.75
N ASN A 38 -10.62 -5.95 -6.06
CA ASN A 38 -10.75 -7.26 -6.70
C ASN A 38 -12.14 -7.43 -7.34
N ALA A 39 -13.18 -7.03 -6.64
CA ALA A 39 -14.54 -7.08 -7.16
C ALA A 39 -14.71 -6.13 -8.35
N LEU A 40 -14.19 -4.92 -8.23
CA LEU A 40 -14.26 -3.90 -9.29
C LEU A 40 -13.52 -4.35 -10.55
N GLU A 41 -12.35 -5.00 -10.40
CA GLU A 41 -11.61 -5.56 -11.52
C GLU A 41 -12.45 -6.54 -12.33
N ALA A 42 -13.16 -7.44 -11.64
CA ALA A 42 -14.03 -8.42 -12.29
C ALA A 42 -15.23 -7.75 -12.96
N GLU A 43 -15.83 -6.76 -12.30
CA GLU A 43 -16.99 -6.04 -12.85
C GLU A 43 -16.64 -5.21 -14.10
N LEU A 44 -15.43 -4.69 -14.18
CA LEU A 44 -14.98 -3.82 -15.27
C LEU A 44 -14.23 -4.55 -16.39
N GLU A 45 -14.09 -5.85 -16.32
CA GLU A 45 -13.35 -6.65 -17.31
C GLU A 45 -13.84 -6.40 -18.73
N GLU A 46 -15.15 -6.46 -18.93
CA GLU A 46 -15.75 -6.25 -20.27
C GLU A 46 -15.63 -4.81 -20.77
N SER A 47 -15.44 -3.86 -19.86
CA SER A 47 -15.26 -2.45 -20.21
C SER A 47 -13.84 -2.11 -20.65
N GLY A 48 -12.91 -3.07 -20.54
CA GLY A 48 -11.51 -2.84 -20.86
C GLY A 48 -10.78 -1.94 -19.85
N ILE A 49 -11.36 -1.73 -18.68
CA ILE A 49 -10.77 -0.92 -17.62
C ILE A 49 -9.94 -1.83 -16.72
N ARG A 50 -8.70 -1.46 -16.51
CA ARG A 50 -7.79 -2.22 -15.65
C ARG A 50 -7.78 -1.62 -14.24
N VAL A 51 -7.84 -2.48 -13.24
CA VAL A 51 -7.78 -2.09 -11.82
C VAL A 51 -6.55 -2.70 -11.20
N THR A 52 -5.73 -1.89 -10.58
CA THR A 52 -4.51 -2.34 -9.90
C THR A 52 -4.52 -1.89 -8.45
N VAL A 53 -4.19 -2.78 -7.53
CA VAL A 53 -3.87 -2.44 -6.15
C VAL A 53 -2.37 -2.29 -6.02
N VAL A 54 -1.91 -1.13 -5.57
CA VAL A 54 -0.52 -0.92 -5.18
C VAL A 54 -0.48 -0.93 -3.65
N ARG A 55 -0.02 -2.04 -3.09
CA ARG A 55 0.13 -2.19 -1.64
C ARG A 55 1.42 -1.51 -1.22
N ALA A 56 1.29 -0.34 -0.59
CA ALA A 56 2.42 0.46 -0.19
C ALA A 56 3.10 -0.09 1.07
N GLY A 57 4.40 -0.17 1.04
CA GLY A 57 5.25 -0.51 2.17
C GLY A 57 5.71 0.73 2.94
N PRO A 58 6.71 0.57 3.81
CA PRO A 58 7.19 1.67 4.64
C PRO A 58 7.91 2.72 3.79
N MET A 59 7.49 3.97 3.96
CA MET A 59 8.04 5.12 3.25
C MET A 59 8.30 6.27 4.21
N TYR A 60 9.24 7.12 3.86
CA TYR A 60 9.44 8.38 4.55
C TYR A 60 9.51 9.54 3.58
N ASP A 61 9.16 10.71 4.08
CA ASP A 61 9.23 11.97 3.34
C ASP A 61 9.53 13.07 4.36
N GLU A 62 10.71 13.66 4.26
CA GLU A 62 11.18 14.68 5.19
C GLU A 62 10.39 15.99 5.11
N SER A 63 9.61 16.18 4.04
CA SER A 63 8.71 17.33 3.90
C SER A 63 7.42 17.18 4.71
N LYS A 64 7.14 15.97 5.21
CA LYS A 64 5.96 15.68 6.00
C LYS A 64 6.25 15.81 7.49
N GLU A 65 5.29 16.40 8.22
CA GLU A 65 5.37 16.42 9.67
C GLU A 65 5.23 15.01 10.25
N ALA A 66 5.92 14.75 11.37
CA ALA A 66 5.77 13.50 12.09
C ALA A 66 4.33 13.36 12.62
N PRO A 67 3.77 12.14 12.64
CA PRO A 67 2.46 11.92 13.23
C PRO A 67 2.42 12.42 14.69
N ASN A 68 1.38 13.19 15.02
CA ASN A 68 1.19 13.67 16.38
C ASN A 68 0.43 12.62 17.22
N TRP A 69 1.10 11.53 17.51
CA TRP A 69 0.54 10.47 18.35
C TRP A 69 0.77 10.76 19.83
N ASP A 70 -0.17 10.35 20.65
CA ASP A 70 0.05 10.29 22.08
C ASP A 70 1.29 9.44 22.39
N ARG A 71 2.14 9.95 23.29
CA ARG A 71 3.44 9.33 23.59
C ARG A 71 3.28 7.91 24.12
N ASP A 72 2.32 7.69 25.02
CA ASP A 72 2.09 6.36 25.60
C ASP A 72 1.53 5.39 24.56
N ALA A 73 0.65 5.85 23.70
CA ALA A 73 0.12 5.06 22.61
C ALA A 73 1.22 4.67 21.62
N ALA A 74 2.07 5.62 21.25
CA ALA A 74 3.22 5.36 20.36
C ALA A 74 4.17 4.32 20.97
N MET A 75 4.47 4.42 22.27
CA MET A 75 5.33 3.48 22.96
C MET A 75 4.71 2.07 22.98
N ARG A 76 3.42 1.96 23.31
CA ARG A 76 2.72 0.66 23.30
C ARG A 76 2.68 0.05 21.90
N PHE A 77 2.51 0.86 20.89
CA PHE A 77 2.56 0.43 19.49
C PHE A 77 3.93 -0.16 19.14
N HIS A 78 5.01 0.56 19.43
CA HIS A 78 6.37 0.10 19.19
C HIS A 78 6.68 -1.20 19.93
N MET A 79 6.34 -1.27 21.21
CA MET A 79 6.58 -2.47 22.03
C MET A 79 5.78 -3.66 21.53
N GLY A 80 4.52 -3.44 21.17
CA GLY A 80 3.65 -4.51 20.66
C GLY A 80 4.14 -5.04 19.31
N CYS A 81 4.59 -4.19 18.42
CA CYS A 81 5.17 -4.59 17.13
C CYS A 81 6.46 -5.39 17.35
N THR A 82 7.35 -4.92 18.22
CA THR A 82 8.59 -5.64 18.56
C THR A 82 8.31 -7.03 19.12
N LYS A 83 7.32 -7.15 20.00
CA LYS A 83 6.89 -8.43 20.57
C LYS A 83 6.41 -9.40 19.48
N ASN A 84 5.81 -8.90 18.41
CA ASN A 84 5.37 -9.69 17.27
C ASN A 84 6.48 -9.94 16.23
N GLY A 85 7.72 -9.60 16.55
CA GLY A 85 8.85 -9.79 15.63
C GLY A 85 9.07 -8.65 14.64
N LEU A 86 8.38 -7.54 14.79
CA LEU A 86 8.51 -6.37 13.90
C LEU A 86 9.20 -5.21 14.65
N ASP A 87 10.49 -5.05 14.43
CA ASP A 87 11.23 -3.90 14.97
C ASP A 87 11.14 -2.71 14.01
N LEU A 88 10.33 -1.73 14.37
CA LEU A 88 10.08 -0.55 13.55
C LEU A 88 11.32 0.36 13.41
N ARG A 89 12.30 0.23 14.30
CA ARG A 89 13.52 1.06 14.28
C ARG A 89 14.55 0.56 13.29
N THR A 90 14.55 -0.74 13.01
CA THR A 90 15.58 -1.38 12.18
C THR A 90 15.06 -1.83 10.83
N ARG A 91 13.73 -1.82 10.61
CA ARG A 91 13.18 -2.20 9.31
C ARG A 91 13.56 -1.15 8.25
N PRO A 92 13.87 -1.59 7.02
CA PRO A 92 14.18 -0.65 5.96
C PRO A 92 12.97 0.17 5.55
N VAL A 93 13.20 1.40 5.13
CA VAL A 93 12.17 2.29 4.58
C VAL A 93 12.67 2.89 3.27
N SER A 94 11.76 3.19 2.36
CA SER A 94 12.07 3.84 1.09
C SER A 94 11.67 5.30 1.13
N HIS A 95 12.39 6.16 0.41
CA HIS A 95 11.94 7.53 0.23
C HIS A 95 10.70 7.54 -0.68
N SER A 96 9.74 8.41 -0.39
CA SER A 96 8.49 8.51 -1.17
C SER A 96 8.73 8.72 -2.66
N SER A 97 9.75 9.53 -3.01
CA SER A 97 10.09 9.80 -4.41
C SER A 97 10.55 8.55 -5.17
N SER A 98 11.16 7.57 -4.47
CA SER A 98 11.57 6.30 -5.09
C SER A 98 10.37 5.41 -5.41
N VAL A 99 9.30 5.53 -4.64
CA VAL A 99 8.09 4.72 -4.78
C VAL A 99 7.20 5.22 -5.92
N THR A 100 7.22 6.50 -6.21
CA THR A 100 6.38 7.09 -7.28
C THR A 100 6.64 6.46 -8.65
N GLY A 101 7.85 5.97 -8.91
CA GLY A 101 8.19 5.27 -10.14
C GLY A 101 7.36 4.02 -10.40
N VAL A 102 6.88 3.35 -9.35
CA VAL A 102 6.03 2.17 -9.48
C VAL A 102 4.69 2.54 -10.13
N PHE A 103 4.10 3.66 -9.71
CA PHE A 103 2.84 4.14 -10.29
C PHE A 103 3.00 4.46 -11.77
N ARG A 104 4.10 5.10 -12.13
CA ARG A 104 4.41 5.38 -13.53
C ARG A 104 4.56 4.10 -14.34
N ALA A 105 5.28 3.12 -13.80
CA ALA A 105 5.46 1.82 -14.45
C ALA A 105 4.12 1.11 -14.69
N VAL A 106 3.21 1.16 -13.73
CA VAL A 106 1.86 0.58 -13.88
C VAL A 106 1.08 1.29 -14.97
N LEU A 107 1.12 2.62 -14.99
CA LEU A 107 0.40 3.42 -16.00
C LEU A 107 0.95 3.21 -17.41
N ASP A 108 2.24 2.93 -17.55
CA ASP A 108 2.91 2.74 -18.83
C ASP A 108 2.81 1.31 -19.36
N LEU A 109 2.16 0.38 -18.66
CA LEU A 109 1.98 -0.99 -19.14
C LEU A 109 1.16 -1.01 -20.44
N PRO A 110 1.53 -1.89 -21.39
CA PRO A 110 0.75 -2.08 -22.61
C PRO A 110 -0.71 -2.45 -22.31
N PRO A 111 -1.66 -2.10 -23.20
CA PRO A 111 -3.09 -2.34 -22.95
C PRO A 111 -3.48 -3.81 -22.75
N ASP A 112 -2.70 -4.74 -23.28
CA ASP A 112 -2.93 -6.18 -23.15
C ASP A 112 -2.32 -6.80 -21.89
N VAL A 113 -1.68 -5.99 -21.04
CA VAL A 113 -1.11 -6.43 -19.76
C VAL A 113 -2.02 -6.01 -18.61
N LYS A 114 -2.37 -6.98 -17.79
CA LYS A 114 -3.17 -6.79 -16.58
C LYS A 114 -2.29 -7.05 -15.36
N LEU A 115 -2.19 -6.06 -14.50
CA LEU A 115 -1.47 -6.16 -13.24
C LEU A 115 -2.43 -5.89 -12.09
N SER A 116 -2.85 -6.96 -11.41
CA SER A 116 -3.87 -6.87 -10.37
C SER A 116 -3.34 -6.35 -9.06
N HIS A 117 -2.16 -6.83 -8.64
CA HIS A 117 -1.54 -6.45 -7.38
C HIS A 117 -0.04 -6.21 -7.52
N VAL A 118 0.44 -5.17 -6.85
CA VAL A 118 1.87 -4.90 -6.67
C VAL A 118 2.10 -4.61 -5.20
N THR A 119 3.06 -5.29 -4.60
CA THR A 119 3.50 -4.99 -3.23
C THR A 119 4.85 -4.29 -3.29
N ILE A 120 4.93 -3.11 -2.69
CA ILE A 120 6.15 -2.33 -2.61
C ILE A 120 6.76 -2.53 -1.23
N GLY A 121 7.97 -3.06 -1.19
CA GLY A 121 8.75 -3.18 0.03
C GLY A 121 10.01 -2.33 -0.04
N ALA A 122 10.57 -2.04 1.12
CA ALA A 122 11.89 -1.42 1.20
C ALA A 122 12.95 -2.52 1.31
N ARG A 123 14.12 -2.25 0.76
CA ARG A 123 15.24 -3.17 0.79
C ARG A 123 16.30 -2.66 1.75
N LYS A 124 16.91 -3.55 2.52
CA LYS A 124 18.11 -3.19 3.30
C LYS A 124 19.25 -2.83 2.36
N PRO A 125 19.99 -1.76 2.66
CA PRO A 125 21.15 -1.39 1.87
C PRO A 125 22.23 -2.47 1.88
#